data_0d9a9214e7f16226e34035086fb55530
#
_entry.id   0d9a9214e7f16226e34035086fb55530
#
_cell.length_a   1.000
_cell.length_b   1.000
_cell.length_c   1.000
_cell.angle_alpha   90.00
_cell.angle_beta   90.00
_cell.angle_gamma   90.00
#
_symmetry.space_group_name_H-M   'P 1'
#
loop_
_entity.id
_entity.type
_entity.pdbx_description
1 polymer ?
#
loop_
_entity_poly.entity_id
_entity_poly.type
_entity_poly.pdbx_seq_one_letter_code
_entity_poly.pdbx_strand_id
1 'polypeptide(L)' 'MDRKYWVIGGDYENADFTGIREGTHLVRGPFACPTKARTEWTRLTFRDGAAATQRYHIAIEEARA' A
#
# COMPACT_ATOMS: atom_id res chain seq x y z
N MET A 1 0.59 1.95 23.33
CA MET A 1 0.46 2.87 22.19
C MET A 1 -0.12 2.13 21.01
N ASP A 2 -1.13 2.70 20.44
CA ASP A 2 -1.81 2.08 19.31
C ASP A 2 -1.17 2.51 18.02
N ARG A 3 -0.86 1.55 17.16
CA ARG A 3 -0.36 1.80 15.83
C ARG A 3 -1.42 1.40 14.83
N LYS A 4 -1.49 2.16 13.76
CA LYS A 4 -2.33 1.83 12.63
C LYS A 4 -1.44 1.58 11.43
N TYR A 5 -1.82 0.61 10.64
CA TYR A 5 -1.05 0.20 9.47
C TYR A 5 -1.90 0.39 8.23
N TRP A 6 -1.31 1.00 7.22
CA TRP A 6 -1.97 1.31 5.97
C TRP A 6 -1.20 0.70 4.82
N VAL A 7 -1.90 0.20 3.82
CA VAL A 7 -1.27 -0.21 2.57
C VAL A 7 -1.58 0.87 1.54
N ILE A 8 -0.54 1.51 1.03
CA ILE A 8 -0.65 2.66 0.14
C ILE A 8 0.14 2.39 -1.12
N GLY A 9 -0.40 2.76 -2.26
CA GLY A 9 0.32 2.63 -3.51
C GLY A 9 -0.54 2.90 -4.71
N GLY A 10 -0.14 2.37 -5.83
CA GLY A 10 -0.84 2.54 -7.08
C GLY A 10 0.00 2.09 -8.27
N ASP A 11 -0.43 2.48 -9.45
CA ASP A 11 0.26 2.21 -10.69
C ASP A 11 1.10 3.44 -11.05
N TYR A 12 2.42 3.30 -10.99
CA TYR A 12 3.32 4.40 -11.30
C TYR A 12 3.42 4.61 -12.80
N GLU A 13 3.64 5.86 -13.20
CA GLU A 13 3.69 6.22 -14.62
C GLU A 13 4.91 5.65 -15.34
N ASN A 14 5.97 5.37 -14.59
CA ASN A 14 7.22 4.89 -15.16
C ASN A 14 7.96 3.99 -14.17
N ALA A 15 9.03 3.37 -14.63
CA ALA A 15 9.83 2.46 -13.83
C ALA A 15 10.63 3.14 -12.71
N ASP A 16 10.72 4.47 -12.72
CA ASP A 16 11.42 5.22 -11.68
C ASP A 16 10.56 5.41 -10.43
N PHE A 17 9.27 5.07 -10.51
CA PHE A 17 8.33 5.16 -9.40
C PHE A 17 8.24 6.57 -8.80
N THR A 18 8.30 7.59 -9.66
CA THR A 18 8.27 8.99 -9.23
C THR A 18 6.89 9.61 -9.26
N GLY A 19 5.95 9.04 -10.03
CA GLY A 19 4.60 9.55 -10.11
C GLY A 19 3.60 8.43 -10.23
N ILE A 20 2.50 8.55 -9.50
CA ILE A 20 1.41 7.57 -9.56
C ILE A 20 0.44 8.00 -10.66
N ARG A 21 0.07 7.05 -11.51
CA ARG A 21 -0.89 7.28 -12.58
C ARG A 21 -2.24 7.69 -11.99
N GLU A 22 -2.82 8.75 -12.53
CA GLU A 22 -4.07 9.28 -12.01
C GLU A 22 -5.16 8.22 -12.01
N GLY A 23 -5.94 8.20 -10.94
CA GLY A 23 -7.03 7.24 -10.77
C GLY A 23 -6.62 5.87 -10.26
N THR A 24 -5.32 5.61 -10.07
CA THR A 24 -4.84 4.32 -9.60
C THR A 24 -4.39 4.33 -8.14
N HIS A 25 -4.35 5.50 -7.52
CA HIS A 25 -3.94 5.62 -6.12
C HIS A 25 -4.86 4.83 -5.22
N LEU A 26 -4.27 4.01 -4.35
CA LEU A 26 -5.02 3.10 -3.51
C LEU A 26 -4.54 3.19 -2.06
N VAL A 27 -5.50 3.26 -1.15
CA VAL A 27 -5.23 3.25 0.30
C VAL A 27 -6.13 2.20 0.92
N ARG A 28 -5.55 1.28 1.67
CA ARG A 28 -6.28 0.25 2.41
C ARG A 28 -5.93 0.34 3.88
N GLY A 29 -6.91 0.17 4.72
CA GLY A 29 -6.75 0.22 6.17
C GLY A 29 -7.78 1.14 6.79
N PRO A 30 -7.57 1.53 8.05
CA PRO A 30 -6.42 1.15 8.87
C PRO A 30 -6.52 -0.29 9.38
N PHE A 31 -5.37 -0.94 9.50
CA PHE A 31 -5.28 -2.27 10.08
C PHE A 31 -4.72 -2.16 11.50
N ALA A 32 -5.26 -2.97 12.40
CA ALA A 32 -4.88 -2.93 13.80
C ALA A 32 -3.55 -3.63 14.07
N CYS A 33 -3.13 -4.52 13.18
CA CYS A 33 -1.87 -5.24 13.38
C CYS A 33 -1.09 -5.34 12.06
N PRO A 34 0.24 -5.48 12.15
CA PRO A 34 1.08 -5.54 10.94
C PRO A 34 0.81 -6.77 10.09
N THR A 35 0.39 -7.87 10.70
CA THR A 35 0.10 -9.10 9.95
C THR A 35 -1.05 -8.89 8.96
N LYS A 36 -2.11 -8.20 9.37
CA LYS A 36 -3.24 -7.92 8.49
C LYS A 36 -2.86 -6.99 7.36
N ALA A 37 -2.07 -5.96 7.65
CA ALA A 37 -1.58 -5.05 6.63
C ALA A 37 -0.70 -5.79 5.62
N ARG A 38 0.16 -6.67 6.09
CA ARG A 38 1.04 -7.45 5.24
C ARG A 38 0.25 -8.40 4.34
N THR A 39 -0.80 -9.01 4.88
CA THR A 39 -1.68 -9.88 4.08
C THR A 39 -2.30 -9.11 2.93
N GLU A 40 -2.79 -7.91 3.20
CA GLU A 40 -3.38 -7.06 2.16
C GLU A 40 -2.31 -6.61 1.15
N TRP A 41 -1.14 -6.22 1.64
CA TRP A 41 -0.02 -5.84 0.77
C TRP A 41 0.38 -6.98 -0.16
N THR A 42 0.46 -8.21 0.37
CA THR A 42 0.80 -9.39 -0.42
C THR A 42 -0.25 -9.64 -1.50
N ARG A 43 -1.52 -9.56 -1.13
CA ARG A 43 -2.63 -9.76 -2.06
C ARG A 43 -2.59 -8.76 -3.21
N LEU A 44 -2.30 -7.49 -2.90
CA LEU A 44 -2.25 -6.44 -3.91
C LEU A 44 -1.00 -6.54 -4.79
N THR A 45 0.11 -6.92 -4.19
CA THR A 45 1.40 -6.97 -4.90
C THR A 45 1.48 -8.16 -5.85
N PHE A 46 0.95 -9.30 -5.44
CA PHE A 46 1.11 -10.56 -6.20
C PHE A 46 -0.16 -11.03 -6.89
N ARG A 47 -1.16 -10.17 -7.00
CA ARG A 47 -2.40 -10.55 -7.68
C ARG A 47 -2.16 -10.72 -9.19
N ASP A 48 -2.98 -11.58 -9.80
CA ASP A 48 -2.92 -11.82 -11.22
C ASP A 48 -3.24 -10.53 -11.99
N GLY A 49 -2.47 -10.27 -13.04
CA GLY A 49 -2.69 -9.10 -13.88
C GLY A 49 -2.10 -7.82 -13.35
N ALA A 50 -1.36 -7.88 -12.25
CA ALA A 50 -0.70 -6.68 -11.72
C ALA A 50 0.39 -6.24 -12.69
N ALA A 51 0.41 -4.95 -13.03
CA ALA A 51 1.44 -4.39 -13.90
C ALA A 51 2.76 -4.28 -13.17
N ALA A 52 3.88 -4.36 -13.94
CA ALA A 52 5.21 -4.24 -13.35
C ALA A 52 5.44 -2.89 -12.67
N THR A 53 4.68 -1.87 -13.06
CA THR A 53 4.78 -0.53 -12.47
C THR A 53 3.91 -0.34 -11.23
N GLN A 54 3.10 -1.33 -10.87
CA GLN A 54 2.30 -1.27 -9.65
C GLN A 54 3.16 -1.56 -8.44
N ARG A 55 3.10 -0.67 -7.45
CA ARG A 55 3.87 -0.80 -6.21
C ARG A 55 3.03 -0.37 -5.03
N TYR A 56 3.20 -1.07 -3.94
CA TYR A 56 2.50 -0.78 -2.69
C TYR A 56 3.49 -0.86 -1.54
N HIS A 57 3.24 -0.09 -0.49
CA HIS A 57 4.06 -0.13 0.72
C HIS A 57 3.16 -0.04 1.94
N ILE A 58 3.71 -0.43 3.08
CA ILE A 58 3.00 -0.35 4.34
C ILE A 58 3.48 0.89 5.09
N ALA A 59 2.54 1.77 5.39
CA ALA A 59 2.79 2.98 6.18
C ALA A 59 2.33 2.74 7.61
N ILE A 60 3.10 3.19 8.56
CA ILE A 60 2.80 3.04 9.98
C ILE A 60 2.46 4.40 10.56
N GLU A 61 1.27 4.47 11.17
CA GLU A 61 0.82 5.67 11.85
C GLU A 61 0.80 5.38 13.35
N GLU A 62 1.52 6.16 14.11
CA GLU A 62 1.51 6.02 15.57
C GLU A 62 0.52 7.01 16.15
N ALA A 63 -0.39 6.49 16.99
CA ALA A 63 -1.31 7.34 17.71
C ALA A 63 -0.55 8.06 18.82
N ARG A 64 -0.76 9.36 18.93
CA ARG A 64 -0.21 10.17 20.01
C ARG A 64 -1.32 10.54 20.97
N ALA A 65 -1.03 10.34 22.22
CA ALA A 65 -1.96 10.73 23.28
C ALA A 65 -2.00 12.24 23.42
#